data_e448241d2148e5f1590851cf58c840bf
#
_entry.id   e448241d2148e5f1590851cf58c840bf
#
_cell.length_a   1.000
_cell.length_b   1.000
_cell.length_c   1.000
_cell.angle_alpha   90.00
_cell.angle_beta   90.00
_cell.angle_gamma   90.00
#
_symmetry.space_group_name_H-M   'P 1'
#
loop_
_entity.id
_entity.type
_entity.pdbx_description
1 polymer ?
#
loop_
_entity_poly.entity_id
_entity_poly.type
_entity_poly.pdbx_seq_one_letter_code
_entity_poly.pdbx_strand_id
1 'polypeptide(L)'
;MADRTVILHYHLFKNAGTSFDGILKRNFPGRWLSAEFNGGNNSAAVSDWIVANPQAVAFSSHTATGPAPVIPGVRVISVLFLRDPVARIRSAYLFERRQTIARENDRMGVHLAAKSDFEGYVRGRLAVPGDRQCRNFHCVRLAGFVRRSAPELERAIEGLGALSFVGEVERFGRGMTRFAELIAPVWPTFDPSALHLNRTESEEPVEIGPALATLLAENNALDLALIARARETLWKT
;
A
#
# COMPACT_ATOMS: atom_id res chain seq x y z
N MET A 1 15.22 -1.02 26.65
CA MET A 1 15.08 -0.23 25.39
C MET A 1 15.28 -1.18 24.23
N ALA A 2 14.66 -0.92 23.05
CA ALA A 2 14.89 -1.77 21.87
C ALA A 2 16.33 -1.53 21.35
N ASP A 3 17.07 -2.61 21.15
CA ASP A 3 18.47 -2.54 20.72
C ASP A 3 18.62 -2.32 19.21
N ARG A 4 17.54 -2.59 18.46
CA ARG A 4 17.45 -2.47 17.00
C ARG A 4 16.14 -1.81 16.58
N THR A 5 16.19 -0.92 15.61
CA THR A 5 15.00 -0.36 14.95
C THR A 5 14.99 -0.74 13.48
N VAL A 6 13.83 -1.14 12.96
CA VAL A 6 13.63 -1.48 11.55
C VAL A 6 12.36 -0.81 10.99
N ILE A 7 12.35 -0.60 9.68
CA ILE A 7 11.19 -0.11 8.94
C ILE A 7 10.56 -1.30 8.22
N LEU A 8 9.25 -1.53 8.44
CA LEU A 8 8.45 -2.51 7.72
C LEU A 8 7.42 -1.79 6.84
N HIS A 9 7.63 -1.84 5.53
CA HIS A 9 6.74 -1.24 4.56
C HIS A 9 5.75 -2.27 4.01
N TYR A 10 4.47 -2.07 4.30
CA TYR A 10 3.36 -2.77 3.66
C TYR A 10 3.13 -2.15 2.29
N HIS A 11 3.77 -2.71 1.26
CA HIS A 11 3.78 -2.17 -0.10
C HIS A 11 2.46 -2.49 -0.83
N LEU A 12 1.42 -1.72 -0.59
CA LEU A 12 0.14 -1.90 -1.27
C LEU A 12 0.24 -1.56 -2.75
N PHE A 13 -0.44 -2.37 -3.59
CA PHE A 13 -0.41 -2.20 -5.04
C PHE A 13 -0.94 -0.83 -5.47
N LYS A 14 -0.11 -0.09 -6.23
CA LYS A 14 -0.36 1.26 -6.75
C LYS A 14 -0.56 2.36 -5.70
N ASN A 15 0.06 2.22 -4.55
CA ASN A 15 0.06 3.18 -3.44
C ASN A 15 1.46 3.80 -3.22
N ALA A 16 2.14 4.21 -4.30
CA ALA A 16 3.47 4.85 -4.28
C ALA A 16 4.60 4.01 -3.65
N GLY A 17 4.39 2.69 -3.47
CA GLY A 17 5.36 1.84 -2.80
C GLY A 17 6.72 1.79 -3.51
N THR A 18 6.77 1.78 -4.84
CA THR A 18 8.04 1.85 -5.60
C THR A 18 8.82 3.13 -5.31
N SER A 19 8.13 4.27 -5.15
CA SER A 19 8.76 5.54 -4.80
C SER A 19 9.33 5.50 -3.38
N PHE A 20 8.57 4.97 -2.42
CA PHE A 20 9.03 4.83 -1.04
C PHE A 20 10.18 3.82 -0.93
N ASP A 21 10.10 2.67 -1.58
CA ASP A 21 11.20 1.69 -1.64
C ASP A 21 12.46 2.28 -2.27
N GLY A 22 12.32 3.13 -3.29
CA GLY A 22 13.43 3.87 -3.87
C GLY A 22 14.13 4.81 -2.87
N ILE A 23 13.34 5.52 -2.05
CA ILE A 23 13.85 6.37 -0.97
C ILE A 23 14.56 5.51 0.09
N LEU A 24 13.96 4.39 0.50
CA LEU A 24 14.58 3.48 1.46
C LEU A 24 15.89 2.89 0.95
N LYS A 25 15.95 2.46 -0.32
CA LYS A 25 17.17 1.94 -0.94
C LYS A 25 18.29 2.97 -0.99
N ARG A 26 17.96 4.24 -1.28
CA ARG A 26 18.92 5.33 -1.31
C ARG A 26 19.49 5.62 0.08
N ASN A 27 18.63 5.65 1.10
CA ASN A 27 19.04 5.95 2.48
C ASN A 27 19.73 4.75 3.17
N PHE A 28 19.41 3.54 2.76
CA PHE A 28 19.93 2.30 3.36
C PHE A 28 20.53 1.36 2.31
N PRO A 29 21.59 1.79 1.59
CA PRO A 29 22.20 0.98 0.54
C PRO A 29 22.70 -0.35 1.08
N GLY A 30 22.30 -1.45 0.41
CA GLY A 30 22.62 -2.83 0.84
C GLY A 30 21.90 -3.30 2.12
N ARG A 31 21.03 -2.46 2.73
CA ARG A 31 20.32 -2.77 3.97
C ARG A 31 18.78 -2.72 3.81
N TRP A 32 18.30 -2.68 2.58
CA TRP A 32 16.90 -2.83 2.20
C TRP A 32 16.67 -4.22 1.62
N LEU A 33 15.61 -4.89 2.04
CA LEU A 33 15.20 -6.21 1.55
C LEU A 33 13.74 -6.22 1.15
N SER A 34 13.38 -7.10 0.21
CA SER A 34 11.99 -7.43 -0.07
C SER A 34 11.77 -8.93 -0.07
N ALA A 35 10.59 -9.35 0.39
CA ALA A 35 10.15 -10.73 0.34
C ALA A 35 8.62 -10.79 0.22
N GLU A 36 8.11 -11.91 -0.29
CA GLU A 36 6.68 -12.17 -0.40
C GLU A 36 6.31 -13.38 0.46
N PHE A 37 5.11 -13.34 1.05
CA PHE A 37 4.62 -14.32 2.00
C PHE A 37 3.31 -14.91 1.52
N ASN A 38 3.14 -16.22 1.73
CA ASN A 38 1.91 -16.92 1.42
C ASN A 38 0.89 -16.79 2.57
N GLY A 39 -0.40 -16.89 2.20
CA GLY A 39 -1.51 -16.88 3.16
C GLY A 39 -1.82 -15.50 3.75
N GLY A 40 -3.00 -15.40 4.36
CA GLY A 40 -3.38 -14.27 5.21
C GLY A 40 -2.75 -14.40 6.60
N ASN A 41 -2.50 -13.26 7.28
CA ASN A 41 -1.97 -13.23 8.63
C ASN A 41 -0.60 -13.92 8.77
N ASN A 42 0.36 -13.40 8.05
CA ASN A 42 1.73 -13.90 7.98
C ASN A 42 2.72 -13.12 8.88
N SER A 43 2.22 -12.43 9.91
CA SER A 43 3.03 -11.62 10.83
C SER A 43 4.17 -12.43 11.50
N ALA A 44 3.95 -13.72 11.80
CA ALA A 44 4.98 -14.61 12.32
C ALA A 44 6.11 -14.84 11.30
N ALA A 45 5.77 -15.14 10.04
CA ALA A 45 6.76 -15.31 8.98
C ALA A 45 7.53 -14.00 8.69
N VAL A 46 6.87 -12.85 8.79
CA VAL A 46 7.52 -11.53 8.71
C VAL A 46 8.48 -11.32 9.89
N SER A 47 8.10 -11.75 11.10
CA SER A 47 8.99 -11.73 12.28
C SER A 47 10.25 -12.53 12.04
N ASP A 48 10.11 -13.78 11.60
CA ASP A 48 11.23 -14.68 11.32
C ASP A 48 12.17 -14.11 10.26
N TRP A 49 11.61 -13.50 9.21
CA TRP A 49 12.38 -12.84 8.16
C TRP A 49 13.19 -11.65 8.69
N ILE A 50 12.60 -10.81 9.56
CA ILE A 50 13.30 -9.68 10.19
C ILE A 50 14.44 -10.18 11.09
N VAL A 51 14.19 -11.23 11.88
CA VAL A 51 15.18 -11.84 12.78
C VAL A 51 16.32 -12.48 11.99
N ALA A 52 16.03 -13.19 10.92
CA ALA A 52 17.03 -13.84 10.07
C ALA A 52 17.94 -12.87 9.31
N ASN A 53 17.57 -11.58 9.24
CA ASN A 53 18.33 -10.56 8.51
C ASN A 53 18.78 -9.41 9.43
N PRO A 54 19.70 -9.65 10.39
CA PRO A 54 20.07 -8.68 11.42
C PRO A 54 20.70 -7.40 10.87
N GLN A 55 21.33 -7.44 9.70
CA GLN A 55 21.98 -6.30 9.07
C GLN A 55 21.02 -5.39 8.29
N ALA A 56 19.82 -5.89 7.94
CA ALA A 56 18.85 -5.09 7.22
C ALA A 56 18.15 -4.09 8.15
N VAL A 57 17.80 -2.93 7.58
CA VAL A 57 17.11 -1.82 8.27
C VAL A 57 15.70 -1.65 7.74
N ALA A 58 15.51 -1.83 6.43
CA ALA A 58 14.24 -1.63 5.78
C ALA A 58 13.78 -2.91 5.09
N PHE A 59 12.52 -3.23 5.30
CA PHE A 59 11.84 -4.43 4.81
C PHE A 59 10.58 -4.01 4.07
N SER A 60 10.36 -4.53 2.86
CA SER A 60 9.19 -4.21 2.04
C SER A 60 8.54 -5.47 1.50
N SER A 61 7.20 -5.54 1.51
CA SER A 61 6.46 -6.68 0.99
C SER A 61 5.09 -6.28 0.46
N HIS A 62 4.71 -6.86 -0.70
CA HIS A 62 3.36 -6.69 -1.27
C HIS A 62 2.33 -7.60 -0.58
N THR A 63 2.79 -8.69 0.03
CA THR A 63 1.94 -9.74 0.58
C THR A 63 1.98 -9.83 2.10
N ALA A 64 2.88 -9.11 2.77
CA ALA A 64 2.86 -9.02 4.22
C ALA A 64 1.51 -8.47 4.70
N THR A 65 0.96 -9.11 5.72
CA THR A 65 -0.27 -8.70 6.41
C THR A 65 0.04 -8.40 7.87
N GLY A 66 -0.67 -7.40 8.41
CA GLY A 66 -0.51 -7.03 9.82
C GLY A 66 -1.22 -7.98 10.79
N PRO A 67 -1.14 -7.69 12.07
CA PRO A 67 -0.44 -6.54 12.63
C PRO A 67 1.08 -6.63 12.48
N ALA A 68 1.79 -5.49 12.69
CA ALA A 68 3.24 -5.51 12.72
C ALA A 68 3.73 -6.49 13.81
N PRO A 69 4.76 -7.30 13.52
CA PRO A 69 5.23 -8.29 14.47
C PRO A 69 5.84 -7.60 15.71
N VAL A 70 5.59 -8.21 16.88
CA VAL A 70 6.27 -7.85 18.13
C VAL A 70 7.48 -8.76 18.29
N ILE A 71 8.67 -8.17 18.21
CA ILE A 71 9.95 -8.89 18.23
C ILE A 71 10.77 -8.40 19.44
N PRO A 72 11.20 -9.29 20.38
CA PRO A 72 12.03 -8.89 21.51
C PRO A 72 13.29 -8.15 21.05
N GLY A 73 13.59 -6.99 21.66
CA GLY A 73 14.76 -6.17 21.33
C GLY A 73 14.67 -5.41 19.99
N VAL A 74 13.57 -5.55 19.22
CA VAL A 74 13.42 -4.87 17.93
C VAL A 74 12.20 -3.94 17.93
N ARG A 75 12.42 -2.67 17.62
CA ARG A 75 11.36 -1.70 17.34
C ARG A 75 11.00 -1.76 15.86
N VAL A 76 9.80 -2.16 15.54
CA VAL A 76 9.28 -2.19 14.15
C VAL A 76 8.50 -0.92 13.88
N ILE A 77 8.97 -0.10 12.95
CA ILE A 77 8.25 1.07 12.41
C ILE A 77 7.47 0.62 11.18
N SER A 78 6.19 0.37 11.37
CA SER A 78 5.29 -0.10 10.31
C SER A 78 4.76 1.07 9.49
N VAL A 79 4.88 0.97 8.16
CA VAL A 79 4.58 2.04 7.20
C VAL A 79 3.61 1.55 6.14
N LEU A 80 2.61 2.37 5.81
CA LEU A 80 1.67 2.13 4.73
C LEU A 80 1.26 3.45 4.08
N PHE A 81 0.96 3.43 2.79
CA PHE A 81 0.39 4.58 2.08
C PHE A 81 -1.03 4.27 1.61
N LEU A 82 -1.93 5.22 1.83
CA LEU A 82 -3.29 5.22 1.27
C LEU A 82 -3.34 6.14 0.06
N ARG A 83 -4.23 5.83 -0.86
CA ARG A 83 -4.48 6.59 -2.08
C ARG A 83 -5.98 6.71 -2.31
N ASP A 84 -6.41 7.80 -2.97
CA ASP A 84 -7.76 7.88 -3.49
C ASP A 84 -8.12 6.59 -4.28
N PRO A 85 -9.23 5.92 -3.99
CA PRO A 85 -9.55 4.61 -4.58
C PRO A 85 -9.66 4.68 -6.09
N VAL A 86 -10.24 5.74 -6.64
CA VAL A 86 -10.41 5.89 -8.09
C VAL A 86 -9.06 6.11 -8.77
N ALA A 87 -8.24 7.00 -8.18
CA ALA A 87 -6.88 7.25 -8.67
C ALA A 87 -6.01 5.98 -8.60
N ARG A 88 -6.18 5.15 -7.55
CA ARG A 88 -5.49 3.87 -7.44
C ARG A 88 -5.95 2.88 -8.52
N ILE A 89 -7.26 2.73 -8.73
CA ILE A 89 -7.84 1.82 -9.74
C ILE A 89 -7.37 2.23 -11.14
N ARG A 90 -7.43 3.54 -11.46
CA ARG A 90 -6.90 4.07 -12.71
C ARG A 90 -5.41 3.73 -12.89
N SER A 91 -4.61 3.94 -11.85
CA SER A 91 -3.18 3.61 -11.88
C SER A 91 -2.93 2.11 -12.05
N ALA A 92 -3.79 1.25 -11.50
CA ALA A 92 -3.73 -0.20 -11.68
C ALA A 92 -4.05 -0.59 -13.12
N TYR A 93 -5.13 -0.06 -13.70
CA TYR A 93 -5.49 -0.27 -15.10
C TYR A 93 -4.36 0.09 -16.05
N LEU A 94 -3.82 1.31 -15.93
CA LEU A 94 -2.73 1.78 -16.79
C LEU A 94 -1.45 0.96 -16.63
N PHE A 95 -1.15 0.51 -15.41
CA PHE A 95 -0.02 -0.37 -15.15
C PHE A 95 -0.21 -1.75 -15.80
N GLU A 96 -1.37 -2.38 -15.62
CA GLU A 96 -1.68 -3.69 -16.19
C GLU A 96 -1.78 -3.64 -17.72
N ARG A 97 -2.32 -2.55 -18.29
CA ARG A 97 -2.40 -2.33 -19.75
C ARG A 97 -1.03 -2.28 -20.44
N ARG A 98 0.00 -1.81 -19.73
CA ARG A 98 1.38 -1.75 -20.27
C ARG A 98 2.13 -3.09 -20.20
N GLN A 99 1.58 -4.07 -19.49
CA GLN A 99 2.22 -5.38 -19.42
C GLN A 99 1.93 -6.17 -20.69
N THR A 100 2.95 -6.88 -21.17
CA THR A 100 2.79 -7.78 -22.32
C THR A 100 2.14 -9.07 -21.84
N ILE A 101 1.11 -9.51 -22.55
CA ILE A 101 0.52 -10.84 -22.35
C ILE A 101 1.52 -11.85 -22.92
N ALA A 102 2.32 -12.45 -22.05
CA ALA A 102 3.38 -13.37 -22.45
C ALA A 102 2.95 -14.85 -22.37
N ARG A 103 1.91 -15.18 -21.58
CA ARG A 103 1.42 -16.55 -21.37
C ARG A 103 -0.08 -16.56 -21.14
N GLU A 104 -0.73 -17.67 -21.48
CA GLU A 104 -2.18 -17.90 -21.24
C GLU A 104 -2.61 -17.79 -19.78
N ASN A 105 -1.68 -18.00 -18.84
CA ASN A 105 -1.90 -17.89 -17.38
C ASN A 105 -1.56 -16.50 -16.81
N ASP A 106 -1.36 -15.50 -17.65
CA ASP A 106 -1.13 -14.14 -17.16
C ASP A 106 -2.37 -13.63 -16.39
N ARG A 107 -2.09 -12.76 -15.42
CA ARG A 107 -3.11 -12.29 -14.48
C ARG A 107 -4.32 -11.74 -15.23
N MET A 108 -5.51 -12.14 -14.80
CA MET A 108 -6.81 -11.70 -15.33
C MET A 108 -6.87 -10.17 -15.58
N GLY A 109 -6.28 -9.37 -14.69
CA GLY A 109 -6.25 -7.92 -14.83
C GLY A 109 -5.49 -7.43 -16.04
N VAL A 110 -4.37 -8.07 -16.40
CA VAL A 110 -3.59 -7.77 -17.60
C VAL A 110 -4.44 -8.04 -18.85
N HIS A 111 -5.12 -9.19 -18.88
CA HIS A 111 -6.03 -9.54 -19.98
C HIS A 111 -7.21 -8.57 -20.11
N LEU A 112 -7.84 -8.20 -18.98
CA LEU A 112 -8.93 -7.22 -18.99
C LEU A 112 -8.45 -5.85 -19.47
N ALA A 113 -7.32 -5.37 -18.94
CA ALA A 113 -6.78 -4.06 -19.29
C ALA A 113 -6.31 -3.99 -20.76
N ALA A 114 -5.84 -5.09 -21.34
CA ALA A 114 -5.43 -5.15 -22.74
C ALA A 114 -6.62 -5.18 -23.70
N LYS A 115 -7.77 -5.73 -23.29
CA LYS A 115 -8.93 -5.99 -24.15
C LYS A 115 -10.08 -5.01 -23.98
N SER A 116 -10.03 -4.11 -22.98
CA SER A 116 -11.12 -3.18 -22.68
C SER A 116 -10.59 -1.79 -22.36
N ASP A 117 -11.46 -0.80 -22.46
CA ASP A 117 -11.29 0.51 -21.89
C ASP A 117 -11.37 0.45 -20.35
N PHE A 118 -11.25 1.60 -19.70
CA PHE A 118 -11.25 1.67 -18.24
C PHE A 118 -12.58 1.22 -17.63
N GLU A 119 -13.71 1.56 -18.23
CA GLU A 119 -15.02 1.13 -17.75
C GLU A 119 -15.18 -0.38 -17.87
N GLY A 120 -14.82 -0.98 -19.00
CA GLY A 120 -14.84 -2.42 -19.21
C GLY A 120 -13.92 -3.16 -18.24
N TYR A 121 -12.73 -2.61 -17.95
CA TYR A 121 -11.83 -3.15 -16.94
C TYR A 121 -12.47 -3.13 -15.53
N VAL A 122 -13.04 -1.99 -15.12
CA VAL A 122 -13.69 -1.87 -13.78
C VAL A 122 -14.85 -2.87 -13.68
N ARG A 123 -15.75 -2.90 -14.67
CA ARG A 123 -16.90 -3.82 -14.67
C ARG A 123 -16.46 -5.29 -14.67
N GLY A 124 -15.45 -5.62 -15.47
CA GLY A 124 -14.88 -6.97 -15.51
C GLY A 124 -14.30 -7.40 -14.16
N ARG A 125 -13.56 -6.51 -13.48
CA ARG A 125 -13.04 -6.78 -12.13
C ARG A 125 -14.17 -6.94 -11.10
N LEU A 126 -15.17 -6.08 -11.14
CA LEU A 126 -16.31 -6.13 -10.21
C LEU A 126 -17.20 -7.36 -10.42
N ALA A 127 -17.24 -7.91 -11.62
CA ALA A 127 -17.99 -9.13 -11.92
C ALA A 127 -17.37 -10.40 -11.33
N VAL A 128 -16.07 -10.37 -10.97
CA VAL A 128 -15.40 -11.55 -10.40
C VAL A 128 -15.65 -11.61 -8.89
N PRO A 129 -16.30 -12.69 -8.38
CA PRO A 129 -16.49 -12.86 -6.96
C PRO A 129 -15.14 -12.87 -6.20
N GLY A 130 -15.04 -12.10 -5.13
CA GLY A 130 -13.83 -12.04 -4.31
C GLY A 130 -12.71 -11.16 -4.85
N ASP A 131 -12.78 -10.65 -6.09
CA ASP A 131 -11.81 -9.66 -6.58
C ASP A 131 -11.98 -8.34 -5.80
N ARG A 132 -10.88 -7.87 -5.23
CA ARG A 132 -10.83 -6.65 -4.41
C ARG A 132 -10.11 -5.49 -5.11
N GLN A 133 -9.67 -5.68 -6.35
CA GLN A 133 -8.91 -4.65 -7.07
C GLN A 133 -9.72 -3.37 -7.30
N CYS A 134 -11.02 -3.48 -7.53
CA CYS A 134 -11.93 -2.34 -7.73
C CYS A 134 -12.97 -2.18 -6.61
N ARG A 135 -12.78 -2.87 -5.47
CA ARG A 135 -13.76 -2.90 -4.38
C ARG A 135 -13.08 -2.85 -3.01
N ASN A 136 -13.18 -1.71 -2.30
CA ASN A 136 -12.75 -1.53 -0.92
C ASN A 136 -11.36 -2.13 -0.61
N PHE A 137 -10.39 -1.89 -1.49
CA PHE A 137 -9.07 -2.52 -1.46
C PHE A 137 -8.30 -2.23 -0.16
N HIS A 138 -8.25 -0.97 0.27
CA HIS A 138 -7.53 -0.57 1.48
C HIS A 138 -8.22 -1.10 2.73
N CYS A 139 -9.55 -0.98 2.77
CA CYS A 139 -10.35 -1.43 3.90
C CYS A 139 -10.16 -2.94 4.14
N VAL A 140 -10.25 -3.75 3.09
CA VAL A 140 -10.03 -5.21 3.18
C VAL A 140 -8.61 -5.53 3.68
N ARG A 141 -7.59 -4.83 3.17
CA ARG A 141 -6.20 -5.06 3.57
C ARG A 141 -5.97 -4.73 5.05
N LEU A 142 -6.46 -3.59 5.52
CA LEU A 142 -6.31 -3.16 6.91
C LEU A 142 -7.20 -3.93 7.88
N ALA A 143 -8.42 -4.31 7.47
CA ALA A 143 -9.27 -5.17 8.27
C ALA A 143 -8.63 -6.53 8.57
N GLY A 144 -7.76 -7.02 7.66
CA GLY A 144 -6.97 -8.24 7.86
C GLY A 144 -5.92 -8.13 8.98
N PHE A 145 -5.61 -6.92 9.47
CA PHE A 145 -4.70 -6.72 10.61
C PHE A 145 -5.35 -7.05 11.96
N VAL A 146 -6.66 -7.12 12.00
CA VAL A 146 -7.45 -7.31 13.23
C VAL A 146 -8.24 -8.60 13.16
N ARG A 147 -8.09 -9.46 14.17
CA ARG A 147 -8.66 -10.83 14.18
C ARG A 147 -10.01 -10.95 14.89
N ARG A 148 -10.53 -9.89 15.49
CA ARG A 148 -11.83 -9.96 16.16
C ARG A 148 -12.99 -9.91 15.17
N SER A 149 -14.14 -10.44 15.57
CA SER A 149 -15.39 -10.31 14.81
C SER A 149 -15.94 -8.90 14.99
N ALA A 150 -15.95 -8.14 13.89
CA ALA A 150 -16.52 -6.79 13.82
C ALA A 150 -16.73 -6.40 12.35
N PRO A 151 -17.50 -5.34 12.06
CA PRO A 151 -17.64 -4.79 10.71
C PRO A 151 -16.29 -4.49 10.06
N GLU A 152 -16.19 -4.68 8.74
CA GLU A 152 -14.93 -4.55 7.99
C GLU A 152 -14.29 -3.17 8.17
N LEU A 153 -15.09 -2.10 8.08
CA LEU A 153 -14.59 -0.72 8.28
C LEU A 153 -14.04 -0.48 9.69
N GLU A 154 -14.71 -1.00 10.70
CA GLU A 154 -14.26 -0.86 12.09
C GLU A 154 -12.90 -1.52 12.32
N ARG A 155 -12.74 -2.75 11.83
CA ARG A 155 -11.45 -3.46 11.86
C ARG A 155 -10.37 -2.74 11.05
N ALA A 156 -10.74 -2.17 9.89
CA ALA A 156 -9.80 -1.41 9.08
C ALA A 156 -9.31 -0.13 9.78
N ILE A 157 -10.19 0.59 10.47
CA ILE A 157 -9.84 1.77 11.28
C ILE A 157 -8.90 1.37 12.43
N GLU A 158 -9.19 0.26 13.11
CA GLU A 158 -8.32 -0.26 14.17
C GLU A 158 -6.95 -0.67 13.60
N GLY A 159 -6.92 -1.40 12.48
CA GLY A 159 -5.69 -1.76 11.78
C GLY A 159 -4.88 -0.56 11.30
N LEU A 160 -5.56 0.50 10.87
CA LEU A 160 -4.93 1.78 10.51
C LEU A 160 -4.24 2.43 11.72
N GLY A 161 -4.93 2.46 12.86
CA GLY A 161 -4.41 3.03 14.11
C GLY A 161 -3.25 2.24 14.73
N ALA A 162 -3.06 0.99 14.34
CA ALA A 162 -1.96 0.14 14.79
C ALA A 162 -0.65 0.38 14.01
N LEU A 163 -0.68 1.14 12.91
CA LEU A 163 0.51 1.46 12.12
C LEU A 163 1.30 2.62 12.75
N SER A 164 2.63 2.54 12.66
CA SER A 164 3.52 3.61 13.12
C SER A 164 3.45 4.85 12.24
N PHE A 165 3.22 4.65 10.95
CA PHE A 165 3.09 5.73 9.96
C PHE A 165 2.12 5.37 8.84
N VAL A 166 1.24 6.33 8.52
CA VAL A 166 0.36 6.26 7.36
C VAL A 166 0.55 7.51 6.52
N GLY A 167 0.97 7.32 5.26
CA GLY A 167 1.11 8.39 4.28
C GLY A 167 -0.11 8.50 3.35
N GLU A 168 -0.31 9.67 2.76
CA GLU A 168 -1.26 9.93 1.67
C GLU A 168 -0.49 10.10 0.37
N VAL A 169 -0.84 9.33 -0.68
CA VAL A 169 -0.13 9.38 -1.97
C VAL A 169 -0.26 10.74 -2.64
N GLU A 170 -1.43 11.37 -2.54
CA GLU A 170 -1.73 12.69 -3.11
C GLU A 170 -0.87 13.81 -2.48
N ARG A 171 -0.36 13.56 -1.26
CA ARG A 171 0.52 14.48 -0.50
C ARG A 171 1.85 13.81 -0.16
N PHE A 172 2.38 12.99 -1.06
CA PHE A 172 3.53 12.13 -0.79
C PHE A 172 4.74 12.89 -0.23
N GLY A 173 5.12 14.02 -0.84
CA GLY A 173 6.26 14.83 -0.37
C GLY A 173 6.10 15.28 1.08
N ARG A 174 4.91 15.78 1.46
CA ARG A 174 4.60 16.13 2.85
C ARG A 174 4.65 14.91 3.78
N GLY A 175 4.11 13.78 3.31
CA GLY A 175 4.20 12.52 4.02
C GLY A 175 5.65 12.13 4.31
N MET A 176 6.54 12.28 3.34
CA MET A 176 7.96 11.97 3.49
C MET A 176 8.67 12.88 4.49
N THR A 177 8.36 14.18 4.53
CA THR A 177 8.88 15.10 5.56
C THR A 177 8.47 14.63 6.97
N ARG A 178 7.18 14.34 7.17
CA ARG A 178 6.68 13.82 8.46
C ARG A 178 7.28 12.46 8.84
N PHE A 179 7.50 11.60 7.85
CA PHE A 179 8.17 10.32 8.09
C PHE A 179 9.62 10.53 8.54
N ALA A 180 10.36 11.43 7.90
CA ALA A 180 11.72 11.78 8.30
C ALA A 180 11.77 12.32 9.74
N GLU A 181 10.84 13.18 10.13
CA GLU A 181 10.70 13.67 11.50
C GLU A 181 10.45 12.54 12.51
N LEU A 182 9.56 11.60 12.17
CA LEU A 182 9.25 10.44 13.01
C LEU A 182 10.49 9.57 13.30
N ILE A 183 11.34 9.38 12.29
CA ILE A 183 12.50 8.48 12.39
C ILE A 183 13.82 9.19 12.74
N ALA A 184 13.82 10.54 12.77
CA ALA A 184 15.00 11.34 13.05
C ALA A 184 15.76 10.95 14.35
N PRO A 185 15.09 10.51 15.44
CA PRO A 185 15.81 10.05 16.64
C PRO A 185 16.72 8.83 16.40
N VAL A 186 16.48 8.05 15.33
CA VAL A 186 17.27 6.86 14.98
C VAL A 186 18.12 7.11 13.74
N TRP A 187 17.59 7.83 12.76
CA TRP A 187 18.27 8.13 11.50
C TRP A 187 18.18 9.64 11.16
N PRO A 188 18.98 10.47 11.86
CA PRO A 188 18.91 11.94 11.70
C PRO A 188 19.34 12.43 10.31
N THR A 189 20.05 11.61 9.54
CA THR A 189 20.53 11.93 8.18
C THR A 189 19.62 11.38 7.07
N PHE A 190 18.44 10.88 7.43
CA PHE A 190 17.50 10.37 6.43
C PHE A 190 17.07 11.47 5.47
N ASP A 191 17.29 11.26 4.16
CA ASP A 191 16.87 12.16 3.09
C ASP A 191 15.48 11.79 2.58
N PRO A 192 14.43 12.60 2.90
CA PRO A 192 13.07 12.34 2.47
C PRO A 192 12.78 12.74 1.01
N SER A 193 13.75 13.28 0.28
CA SER A 193 13.55 13.81 -1.07
C SER A 193 12.90 12.76 -1.97
N ALA A 194 11.79 13.12 -2.58
CA ALA A 194 11.10 12.24 -3.51
C ALA A 194 11.98 11.96 -4.74
N LEU A 195 12.24 10.70 -5.02
CA LEU A 195 12.75 10.30 -6.33
C LEU A 195 11.58 10.42 -7.32
N HIS A 196 11.76 11.14 -8.40
CA HIS A 196 10.75 11.23 -9.48
C HIS A 196 10.67 9.91 -10.27
N LEU A 197 10.50 8.80 -9.55
CA LEU A 197 10.50 7.44 -10.07
C LEU A 197 9.13 7.05 -10.60
N ASN A 198 8.46 7.60 -11.46
CA ASN A 198 7.16 7.23 -12.02
C ASN A 198 6.11 8.36 -12.03
N ARG A 199 6.49 9.60 -12.33
CA ARG A 199 5.53 10.46 -13.01
C ARG A 199 5.35 9.90 -14.40
N THR A 200 4.22 9.28 -14.65
CA THR A 200 3.80 8.92 -16.01
C THR A 200 3.49 10.23 -16.74
N GLU A 201 4.47 10.77 -17.45
CA GLU A 201 4.37 12.06 -18.17
C GLU A 201 3.37 12.05 -19.33
N SER A 202 2.80 10.89 -19.65
CA SER A 202 1.77 10.75 -20.70
C SER A 202 0.75 9.69 -20.32
N GLU A 203 -0.05 9.97 -19.29
CA GLU A 203 -1.26 9.15 -19.10
C GLU A 203 -2.31 9.63 -20.09
N GLU A 204 -2.70 8.77 -21.05
CA GLU A 204 -3.93 8.96 -21.79
C GLU A 204 -5.05 9.32 -20.79
N PRO A 205 -5.79 10.41 -21.00
CA PRO A 205 -6.89 10.77 -20.13
C PRO A 205 -7.90 9.63 -20.09
N VAL A 206 -8.09 9.07 -18.90
CA VAL A 206 -9.13 8.07 -18.69
C VAL A 206 -10.41 8.84 -18.38
N GLU A 207 -11.37 8.75 -19.26
CA GLU A 207 -12.67 9.39 -19.10
C GLU A 207 -13.51 8.61 -18.07
N ILE A 208 -14.08 9.33 -17.09
CA ILE A 208 -14.95 8.77 -16.07
C ILE A 208 -16.29 9.51 -16.15
N GLY A 209 -17.22 8.91 -16.88
CA GLY A 209 -18.59 9.41 -16.97
C GLY A 209 -19.35 9.26 -15.64
N PRO A 210 -20.49 9.97 -15.48
CA PRO A 210 -21.25 9.98 -14.22
C PRO A 210 -21.66 8.59 -13.71
N ALA A 211 -22.08 7.69 -14.59
CA ALA A 211 -22.47 6.33 -14.23
C ALA A 211 -21.29 5.51 -13.66
N LEU A 212 -20.11 5.62 -14.29
CA LEU A 212 -18.90 4.96 -13.79
C LEU A 212 -18.42 5.58 -12.48
N ALA A 213 -18.52 6.89 -12.33
CA ALA A 213 -18.18 7.57 -11.07
C ALA A 213 -19.04 7.07 -9.91
N THR A 214 -20.36 6.95 -10.11
CA THR A 214 -21.30 6.39 -9.13
C THR A 214 -20.94 4.95 -8.79
N LEU A 215 -20.72 4.09 -9.80
CA LEU A 215 -20.34 2.69 -9.60
C LEU A 215 -19.04 2.56 -8.78
N LEU A 216 -18.03 3.38 -9.07
CA LEU A 216 -16.76 3.39 -8.32
C LEU A 216 -16.95 3.85 -6.89
N ALA A 217 -17.74 4.91 -6.65
CA ALA A 217 -18.01 5.42 -5.31
C ALA A 217 -18.74 4.39 -4.44
N GLU A 218 -19.78 3.75 -4.97
CA GLU A 218 -20.54 2.71 -4.26
C GLU A 218 -19.67 1.51 -3.88
N ASN A 219 -18.86 1.01 -4.82
CA ASN A 219 -18.00 -0.14 -4.58
C ASN A 219 -16.77 0.16 -3.72
N ASN A 220 -16.46 1.43 -3.49
CA ASN A 220 -15.34 1.86 -2.64
C ASN A 220 -15.78 2.75 -1.47
N ALA A 221 -17.04 2.65 -1.05
CA ALA A 221 -17.58 3.45 0.04
C ALA A 221 -16.82 3.28 1.37
N LEU A 222 -16.35 2.05 1.66
CA LEU A 222 -15.56 1.80 2.87
C LEU A 222 -14.15 2.38 2.77
N ASP A 223 -13.52 2.34 1.59
CA ASP A 223 -12.22 2.98 1.37
C ASP A 223 -12.31 4.50 1.51
N LEU A 224 -13.37 5.11 0.96
CA LEU A 224 -13.62 6.55 1.10
C LEU A 224 -13.81 6.95 2.56
N ALA A 225 -14.61 6.18 3.33
CA ALA A 225 -14.81 6.41 4.75
C ALA A 225 -13.51 6.23 5.56
N LEU A 226 -12.71 5.22 5.24
CA LEU A 226 -11.41 4.97 5.86
C LEU A 226 -10.43 6.13 5.63
N ILE A 227 -10.35 6.64 4.40
CA ILE A 227 -9.49 7.77 4.05
C ILE A 227 -9.96 9.06 4.72
N ALA A 228 -11.29 9.29 4.77
CA ALA A 228 -11.85 10.41 5.51
C ALA A 228 -11.41 10.35 6.99
N ARG A 229 -11.52 9.18 7.61
CA ARG A 229 -11.07 8.97 8.99
C ARG A 229 -9.57 9.20 9.17
N ALA A 230 -8.74 8.74 8.24
CA ALA A 230 -7.30 9.01 8.27
C ALA A 230 -6.99 10.51 8.20
N ARG A 231 -7.70 11.26 7.35
CA ARG A 231 -7.59 12.72 7.25
C ARG A 231 -7.95 13.43 8.55
N GLU A 232 -8.98 12.98 9.23
CA GLU A 232 -9.40 13.55 10.50
C GLU A 232 -8.45 13.27 11.67
N THR A 233 -7.78 12.12 11.67
CA THR A 233 -7.04 11.65 12.84
C THR A 233 -5.53 11.68 12.68
N LEU A 234 -5.01 11.32 11.51
CA LEU A 234 -3.57 11.13 11.28
C LEU A 234 -2.92 12.27 10.49
N TRP A 235 -3.71 12.96 9.65
CA TRP A 235 -3.17 13.96 8.72
C TRP A 235 -3.61 15.39 9.06
N LYS A 236 -4.03 15.60 10.30
CA LYS A 236 -4.28 16.97 10.79
C LYS A 236 -3.01 17.81 10.61
N THR A 237 -3.19 18.96 10.03
CA THR A 237 -2.14 19.97 9.74
C THR A 237 -1.58 20.55 11.03
#